data_ad4f0f42f1934f2ce9c443c75ea728e2
#
_entry.id   ad4f0f42f1934f2ce9c443c75ea728e2
#
_cell.length_a   1.000
_cell.length_b   1.000
_cell.length_c   1.000
_cell.angle_alpha   90.00
_cell.angle_beta   90.00
_cell.angle_gamma   90.00
#
_symmetry.space_group_name_H-M   'P 1'
#
loop_
_entity.id
_entity.type
_entity.pdbx_description
1 polymer ?
#
loop_
_entity_poly.entity_id
_entity_poly.type
_entity_poly.pdbx_seq_one_letter_code
_entity_poly.pdbx_strand_id
1 'polypeptide(L)'
;SQGFKGGGFDPRGIGVNAPDLDGNGVRSDAEVSQFLSFRPEKVDSYEVGYKGSLMDGALYIALAGFYADYTDVQIPGSVACNVSGLPSFCGVVSNAGRARFKGVELETNARLARDFLTPGDRLGFAGSLGYIDAKYREYITDIGGVPTDVAEFRKVQNTPKFTASGTINYETPVGDGDINFSTTVSYRSKTNQFERPNPYLDQSGFALWDASLVYTAPEGRWSLGVHGKNLLDKEYKTSGYTFIAVNPTTGVPVLGTNGLPVPTLGREGTLTV
;
A
#
# COMPACT_ATOMS: atom_id res chain seq x y z
N SER A 1 7.85 -1.37 -21.13
CA SER A 1 6.43 -0.99 -21.38
C SER A 1 6.20 0.47 -21.01
N GLN A 2 5.17 1.06 -21.63
CA GLN A 2 4.66 2.38 -21.30
C GLN A 2 3.18 2.26 -20.93
N GLY A 3 2.76 3.02 -19.95
CA GLY A 3 1.38 3.07 -19.50
C GLY A 3 0.95 4.47 -19.12
N PHE A 4 -0.34 4.67 -18.97
CA PHE A 4 -0.88 5.93 -18.47
C PHE A 4 -2.16 5.68 -17.66
N LYS A 5 -2.42 6.58 -16.73
CA LYS A 5 -3.69 6.71 -16.03
C LYS A 5 -4.33 8.02 -16.50
N GLY A 6 -5.55 7.96 -17.02
CA GLY A 6 -6.24 9.12 -17.59
C GLY A 6 -6.31 10.31 -16.64
N GLY A 7 -6.25 11.50 -17.20
CA GLY A 7 -6.61 12.74 -16.50
C GLY A 7 -8.11 12.88 -16.35
N GLY A 8 -8.55 13.84 -15.59
CA GLY A 8 -9.97 14.09 -15.35
C GLY A 8 -10.22 15.22 -14.37
N PHE A 9 -11.39 15.20 -13.77
CA PHE A 9 -11.81 16.14 -12.74
C PHE A 9 -12.11 15.39 -11.43
N ASP A 10 -11.70 15.96 -10.30
CA ASP A 10 -11.99 15.35 -9.00
C ASP A 10 -13.47 15.58 -8.63
N PRO A 11 -14.30 14.53 -8.54
CA PRO A 11 -15.72 14.67 -8.21
C PRO A 11 -15.96 15.07 -6.75
N ARG A 12 -14.93 15.01 -5.90
CA ARG A 12 -15.01 15.43 -4.48
C ARG A 12 -14.67 16.90 -4.29
N GLY A 13 -14.14 17.56 -5.33
CA GLY A 13 -13.80 18.97 -5.29
C GLY A 13 -15.05 19.85 -5.31
N ILE A 14 -14.96 21.00 -4.66
CA ILE A 14 -16.03 21.99 -4.63
C ILE A 14 -15.56 23.26 -5.33
N GLY A 15 -16.16 23.58 -6.47
CA GLY A 15 -15.74 24.69 -7.34
C GLY A 15 -15.70 26.06 -6.68
N VAL A 16 -16.53 26.29 -5.63
CA VAL A 16 -16.52 27.54 -4.85
C VAL A 16 -15.18 27.79 -4.14
N ASN A 17 -14.34 26.77 -3.99
CA ASN A 17 -13.01 26.89 -3.40
C ASN A 17 -11.90 27.09 -4.46
N ALA A 18 -12.25 27.16 -5.74
CA ALA A 18 -11.31 27.54 -6.77
C ALA A 18 -10.73 28.94 -6.48
N PRO A 19 -9.43 29.16 -6.70
CA PRO A 19 -8.87 30.50 -6.55
C PRO A 19 -9.47 31.44 -7.62
N ASP A 20 -9.70 32.68 -7.23
CA ASP A 20 -10.03 33.78 -8.14
C ASP A 20 -8.69 34.29 -8.70
N LEU A 21 -8.32 33.83 -9.90
CA LEU A 21 -7.00 34.06 -10.47
C LEU A 21 -6.89 35.47 -11.10
N ASP A 22 -8.00 36.04 -11.56
CA ASP A 22 -8.02 37.36 -12.16
C ASP A 22 -8.43 38.49 -11.20
N GLY A 23 -8.85 38.12 -9.96
CA GLY A 23 -9.17 39.05 -8.89
C GLY A 23 -10.49 39.81 -9.08
N ASN A 24 -11.39 39.29 -9.94
CA ASN A 24 -12.65 39.97 -10.25
C ASN A 24 -13.78 39.70 -9.24
N GLY A 25 -13.54 38.84 -8.24
CA GLY A 25 -14.48 38.45 -7.21
C GLY A 25 -15.45 37.32 -7.62
N VAL A 26 -15.37 36.85 -8.84
CA VAL A 26 -16.21 35.76 -9.40
C VAL A 26 -15.33 34.63 -9.89
N ARG A 27 -15.69 33.39 -9.53
CA ARG A 27 -15.00 32.20 -10.04
C ARG A 27 -15.61 31.80 -11.37
N SER A 28 -14.86 31.98 -12.44
CA SER A 28 -15.26 31.56 -13.78
C SER A 28 -15.22 30.02 -13.92
N ASP A 29 -15.96 29.48 -14.88
CA ASP A 29 -15.91 28.03 -15.21
C ASP A 29 -14.49 27.58 -15.58
N ALA A 30 -13.67 28.43 -16.15
CA ALA A 30 -12.28 28.14 -16.47
C ALA A 30 -11.43 27.95 -15.22
N GLU A 31 -11.56 28.81 -14.22
CA GLU A 31 -10.85 28.72 -12.93
C GLU A 31 -11.29 27.49 -12.14
N VAL A 32 -12.60 27.21 -12.10
CA VAL A 32 -13.14 26.00 -11.48
C VAL A 32 -12.63 24.75 -12.18
N SER A 33 -12.65 24.71 -13.51
CA SER A 33 -12.14 23.59 -14.29
C SER A 33 -10.66 23.38 -14.06
N GLN A 34 -9.86 24.43 -14.03
CA GLN A 34 -8.43 24.37 -13.75
C GLN A 34 -8.15 23.81 -12.35
N PHE A 35 -8.90 24.26 -11.34
CA PHE A 35 -8.75 23.81 -9.95
C PHE A 35 -9.12 22.34 -9.74
N LEU A 36 -10.17 21.86 -10.40
CA LEU A 36 -10.66 20.49 -10.25
C LEU A 36 -9.96 19.49 -11.19
N SER A 37 -9.29 19.96 -12.24
CA SER A 37 -8.66 19.10 -13.24
C SER A 37 -7.34 18.53 -12.77
N PHE A 38 -7.05 17.31 -13.22
CA PHE A 38 -5.73 16.70 -13.08
C PHE A 38 -5.29 16.08 -14.40
N ARG A 39 -3.99 16.15 -14.67
CA ARG A 39 -3.38 15.65 -15.91
C ARG A 39 -3.22 14.12 -15.87
N PRO A 40 -3.07 13.46 -17.04
CA PRO A 40 -2.72 12.06 -17.09
C PRO A 40 -1.38 11.80 -16.40
N GLU A 41 -1.36 10.77 -15.55
CA GLU A 41 -0.13 10.17 -15.02
C GLU A 41 0.45 9.23 -16.07
N LYS A 42 1.75 9.22 -16.26
CA LYS A 42 2.45 8.35 -17.20
C LYS A 42 3.50 7.52 -16.48
N VAL A 43 3.76 6.32 -16.99
CA VAL A 43 4.80 5.43 -16.49
C VAL A 43 5.60 4.84 -17.64
N ASP A 44 6.92 4.88 -17.50
CA ASP A 44 7.88 4.11 -18.29
C ASP A 44 8.44 3.02 -17.40
N SER A 45 8.24 1.75 -17.80
CA SER A 45 8.61 0.59 -17.01
C SER A 45 9.52 -0.36 -17.78
N TYR A 46 10.56 -0.81 -17.12
CA TYR A 46 11.55 -1.77 -17.58
C TYR A 46 11.61 -2.94 -16.60
N GLU A 47 11.57 -4.16 -17.14
CA GLU A 47 11.62 -5.37 -16.34
C GLU A 47 12.53 -6.39 -17.03
N VAL A 48 13.29 -7.11 -16.22
CA VAL A 48 14.05 -8.29 -16.62
C VAL A 48 13.77 -9.40 -15.63
N GLY A 49 13.50 -10.60 -16.12
CA GLY A 49 13.17 -11.71 -15.25
C GLY A 49 13.62 -13.06 -15.79
N TYR A 50 13.64 -14.04 -14.88
CA TYR A 50 13.86 -15.43 -15.16
C TYR A 50 12.72 -16.25 -14.57
N LYS A 51 12.21 -17.20 -15.34
CA LYS A 51 11.24 -18.20 -14.86
C LYS A 51 11.71 -19.58 -15.33
N GLY A 52 11.75 -20.53 -14.41
CA GLY A 52 12.20 -21.86 -14.77
C GLY A 52 11.91 -22.91 -13.70
N SER A 53 11.93 -24.15 -14.14
CA SER A 53 11.86 -25.32 -13.27
C SER A 53 13.19 -26.00 -13.23
N LEU A 54 13.64 -26.36 -12.04
CA LEU A 54 14.89 -27.02 -11.73
C LEU A 54 14.61 -28.37 -11.04
N MET A 55 15.63 -29.23 -10.91
CA MET A 55 15.54 -30.51 -10.18
C MET A 55 14.37 -31.38 -10.67
N ASP A 56 14.27 -31.62 -11.98
CA ASP A 56 13.22 -32.38 -12.62
C ASP A 56 11.81 -31.89 -12.27
N GLY A 57 11.67 -30.54 -12.22
CA GLY A 57 10.41 -29.86 -11.89
C GLY A 57 10.06 -29.90 -10.40
N ALA A 58 10.98 -30.28 -9.52
CA ALA A 58 10.76 -30.22 -8.09
C ALA A 58 10.85 -28.79 -7.51
N LEU A 59 11.56 -27.90 -8.20
CA LEU A 59 11.73 -26.51 -7.79
C LEU A 59 11.37 -25.58 -8.96
N TYR A 60 10.36 -24.76 -8.77
CA TYR A 60 10.04 -23.63 -9.64
C TYR A 60 10.54 -22.33 -9.03
N ILE A 61 11.16 -21.49 -9.86
CA ILE A 61 11.63 -20.15 -9.47
C ILE A 61 11.16 -19.14 -10.53
N ALA A 62 10.63 -18.01 -10.06
CA ALA A 62 10.42 -16.82 -10.84
C ALA A 62 11.13 -15.65 -10.14
N LEU A 63 12.05 -15.01 -10.83
CA LEU A 63 12.82 -13.86 -10.34
C LEU A 63 12.64 -12.72 -11.33
N ALA A 64 12.26 -11.54 -10.85
CA ALA A 64 12.14 -10.33 -11.65
C ALA A 64 12.85 -9.15 -10.99
N GLY A 65 13.52 -8.34 -11.78
CA GLY A 65 14.00 -7.03 -11.39
C GLY A 65 13.32 -5.97 -12.23
N PHE A 66 12.83 -4.91 -11.63
CA PHE A 66 12.07 -3.87 -12.30
C PHE A 66 12.54 -2.46 -11.96
N TYR A 67 12.28 -1.55 -12.88
CA TYR A 67 12.49 -0.12 -12.74
C TYR A 67 11.34 0.62 -13.44
N ALA A 68 10.70 1.56 -12.76
CA ALA A 68 9.61 2.35 -13.31
C ALA A 68 9.75 3.82 -12.90
N ASP A 69 9.69 4.71 -13.88
CA ASP A 69 9.60 6.16 -13.69
C ASP A 69 8.18 6.64 -14.00
N TYR A 70 7.62 7.35 -13.03
CA TYR A 70 6.31 7.97 -13.12
C TYR A 70 6.45 9.48 -13.26
N THR A 71 5.68 10.04 -14.16
CA THR A 71 5.54 11.50 -14.36
C THR A 71 4.10 11.91 -14.16
N ASP A 72 3.89 13.13 -13.65
CA ASP A 72 2.58 13.70 -13.33
C ASP A 72 1.76 12.79 -12.38
N VAL A 73 2.41 12.22 -11.35
CA VAL A 73 1.79 11.29 -10.38
C VAL A 73 0.53 11.91 -9.79
N GLN A 74 -0.59 11.20 -9.91
CA GLN A 74 -1.89 11.62 -9.38
C GLN A 74 -2.02 11.23 -7.91
N ILE A 75 -2.02 12.20 -7.01
CA ILE A 75 -2.17 11.97 -5.58
C ILE A 75 -3.50 12.52 -5.10
N PRO A 76 -4.40 11.66 -4.59
CA PRO A 76 -5.60 12.12 -3.94
C PRO A 76 -5.26 12.74 -2.58
N GLY A 77 -5.73 13.92 -2.34
CA GLY A 77 -5.53 14.66 -1.10
C GLY A 77 -6.80 15.31 -0.59
N SER A 78 -6.66 16.10 0.45
CA SER A 78 -7.71 16.97 0.97
C SER A 78 -7.11 18.33 1.28
N VAL A 79 -7.82 19.38 0.89
CA VAL A 79 -7.48 20.77 1.21
C VAL A 79 -8.51 21.36 2.16
N ALA A 80 -8.08 22.30 2.98
CA ALA A 80 -9.02 23.09 3.77
C ALA A 80 -9.93 23.88 2.83
N CYS A 81 -11.23 23.84 3.08
CA CYS A 81 -12.23 24.50 2.28
C CYS A 81 -13.38 25.04 3.15
N ASN A 82 -14.25 25.84 2.56
CA ASN A 82 -15.47 26.29 3.21
C ASN A 82 -16.68 25.68 2.50
N VAL A 83 -17.55 25.03 3.26
CA VAL A 83 -18.83 24.52 2.79
C VAL A 83 -19.94 25.26 3.50
N SER A 84 -20.73 26.04 2.77
CA SER A 84 -21.82 26.88 3.34
C SER A 84 -21.34 27.77 4.50
N GLY A 85 -20.14 28.35 4.39
CA GLY A 85 -19.55 29.21 5.41
C GLY A 85 -18.90 28.49 6.59
N LEU A 86 -18.91 27.17 6.62
CA LEU A 86 -18.28 26.36 7.67
C LEU A 86 -16.93 25.78 7.18
N PRO A 87 -15.87 25.82 8.00
CA PRO A 87 -14.61 25.14 7.70
C PRO A 87 -14.82 23.64 7.49
N SER A 88 -14.27 23.12 6.40
CA SER A 88 -14.40 21.71 6.01
C SER A 88 -13.13 21.23 5.29
N PHE A 89 -13.15 19.99 4.83
CA PHE A 89 -12.12 19.42 3.96
C PHE A 89 -12.74 19.00 2.63
N CYS A 90 -12.14 19.45 1.54
CA CYS A 90 -12.54 19.09 0.19
C CYS A 90 -11.49 18.17 -0.43
N GLY A 91 -11.94 17.14 -1.13
CA GLY A 91 -11.07 16.29 -1.91
C GLY A 91 -10.44 17.07 -3.07
N VAL A 92 -9.19 16.79 -3.35
CA VAL A 92 -8.50 17.29 -4.53
C VAL A 92 -7.51 16.23 -5.01
N VAL A 93 -7.43 16.02 -6.32
CA VAL A 93 -6.34 15.26 -6.93
C VAL A 93 -5.34 16.24 -7.50
N SER A 94 -4.10 16.15 -7.07
CA SER A 94 -2.99 16.93 -7.62
C SER A 94 -2.03 16.04 -8.39
N ASN A 95 -1.35 16.60 -9.41
CA ASN A 95 -0.22 15.97 -10.05
C ASN A 95 1.05 16.36 -9.27
N ALA A 96 1.59 15.43 -8.51
CA ALA A 96 2.66 15.72 -7.54
C ALA A 96 4.07 15.84 -8.13
N GLY A 97 4.22 15.64 -9.45
CA GLY A 97 5.53 15.65 -10.08
C GLY A 97 6.00 14.27 -10.50
N ARG A 98 7.10 13.75 -9.95
CA ARG A 98 7.72 12.51 -10.41
C ARG A 98 7.95 11.53 -9.27
N ALA A 99 7.77 10.22 -9.55
CA ALA A 99 8.13 9.15 -8.63
C ALA A 99 8.90 8.04 -9.34
N ARG A 100 9.75 7.35 -8.61
CA ARG A 100 10.51 6.19 -9.09
C ARG A 100 10.29 5.00 -8.21
N PHE A 101 10.05 3.87 -8.84
CA PHE A 101 9.93 2.57 -8.23
C PHE A 101 10.98 1.64 -8.83
N LYS A 102 11.73 0.94 -8.01
CA LYS A 102 12.64 -0.11 -8.45
C LYS A 102 12.68 -1.21 -7.41
N GLY A 103 12.86 -2.43 -7.87
CA GLY A 103 12.81 -3.54 -6.93
C GLY A 103 13.17 -4.87 -7.55
N VAL A 104 13.08 -5.89 -6.71
CA VAL A 104 13.28 -7.28 -7.06
C VAL A 104 12.16 -8.10 -6.42
N GLU A 105 11.64 -9.06 -7.18
CA GLU A 105 10.62 -10.00 -6.75
C GLU A 105 11.10 -11.43 -7.00
N LEU A 106 10.90 -12.29 -6.01
CA LEU A 106 11.19 -13.72 -6.10
C LEU A 106 9.93 -14.49 -5.68
N GLU A 107 9.54 -15.43 -6.52
CA GLU A 107 8.54 -16.45 -6.19
C GLU A 107 9.15 -17.84 -6.35
N THR A 108 8.80 -18.75 -5.48
CA THR A 108 9.26 -20.12 -5.55
C THR A 108 8.18 -21.10 -5.11
N ASN A 109 8.13 -22.25 -5.78
CA ASN A 109 7.36 -23.42 -5.39
C ASN A 109 8.26 -24.63 -5.43
N ALA A 110 8.30 -25.39 -4.35
CA ALA A 110 9.15 -26.57 -4.22
C ALA A 110 8.38 -27.77 -3.71
N ARG A 111 8.59 -28.92 -4.32
CA ARG A 111 8.26 -30.23 -3.76
C ARG A 111 9.43 -30.67 -2.90
N LEU A 112 9.27 -30.60 -1.59
CA LEU A 112 10.35 -30.88 -0.65
C LEU A 112 10.56 -32.39 -0.45
N ALA A 113 9.46 -33.14 -0.32
CA ALA A 113 9.50 -34.58 -0.12
C ALA A 113 8.21 -35.28 -0.59
N ARG A 114 8.34 -36.57 -0.84
CA ARG A 114 7.25 -37.56 -1.01
C ARG A 114 7.59 -38.78 -0.18
N ASP A 115 6.55 -39.49 0.28
CA ASP A 115 6.70 -40.66 1.13
C ASP A 115 7.64 -40.40 2.33
N PHE A 116 7.50 -39.21 2.95
CA PHE A 116 8.43 -38.70 3.99
C PHE A 116 8.11 -39.25 5.37
N LEU A 117 6.85 -39.18 5.81
CA LEU A 117 6.37 -39.72 7.08
C LEU A 117 5.49 -40.96 6.87
N THR A 118 4.69 -40.95 5.82
CA THR A 118 3.77 -42.04 5.47
C THR A 118 3.79 -42.25 3.95
N PRO A 119 3.53 -43.51 3.48
CA PRO A 119 3.40 -43.75 2.05
C PRO A 119 2.30 -42.87 1.42
N GLY A 120 2.63 -42.21 0.30
CA GLY A 120 1.71 -41.34 -0.44
C GLY A 120 1.68 -39.91 0.04
N ASP A 121 2.36 -39.56 1.14
CA ASP A 121 2.41 -38.17 1.61
C ASP A 121 3.22 -37.24 0.69
N ARG A 122 2.96 -35.95 0.80
CA ARG A 122 3.63 -34.89 0.04
C ARG A 122 3.90 -33.71 0.94
N LEU A 123 5.14 -33.24 0.89
CA LEU A 123 5.56 -32.00 1.55
C LEU A 123 5.95 -30.99 0.47
N GLY A 124 5.32 -29.82 0.52
CA GLY A 124 5.57 -28.73 -0.39
C GLY A 124 5.90 -27.43 0.33
N PHE A 125 6.57 -26.54 -0.36
CA PHE A 125 6.85 -25.18 0.07
C PHE A 125 6.47 -24.20 -1.05
N ALA A 126 5.81 -23.11 -0.71
CA ALA A 126 5.62 -21.95 -1.56
C ALA A 126 6.17 -20.70 -0.86
N GLY A 127 6.92 -19.88 -1.56
CA GLY A 127 7.52 -18.67 -0.96
C GLY A 127 7.53 -17.49 -1.91
N SER A 128 7.44 -16.30 -1.34
CA SER A 128 7.65 -15.05 -2.06
C SER A 128 8.49 -14.07 -1.26
N LEU A 129 9.33 -13.31 -1.96
CA LEU A 129 10.08 -12.18 -1.41
C LEU A 129 9.93 -11.00 -2.35
N GLY A 130 9.64 -9.83 -1.81
CA GLY A 130 9.59 -8.57 -2.54
C GLY A 130 10.46 -7.52 -1.87
N TYR A 131 11.25 -6.83 -2.66
CA TYR A 131 11.96 -5.62 -2.26
C TYR A 131 11.59 -4.49 -3.21
N ILE A 132 11.19 -3.33 -2.67
CA ILE A 132 10.89 -2.14 -3.45
C ILE A 132 11.50 -0.89 -2.82
N ASP A 133 12.22 -0.10 -3.62
CA ASP A 133 12.66 1.26 -3.29
C ASP A 133 11.80 2.24 -4.10
N ALA A 134 10.76 2.74 -3.45
CA ALA A 134 9.79 3.69 -4.00
C ALA A 134 10.03 5.08 -3.41
N LYS A 135 10.21 6.10 -4.27
CA LYS A 135 10.51 7.47 -3.86
C LYS A 135 9.90 8.49 -4.80
N TYR A 136 9.39 9.56 -4.25
CA TYR A 136 9.17 10.78 -5.01
C TYR A 136 10.52 11.38 -5.41
N ARG A 137 10.63 11.80 -6.66
CA ARG A 137 11.78 12.50 -7.23
C ARG A 137 11.52 14.00 -7.31
N GLU A 138 10.25 14.35 -7.36
CA GLU A 138 9.72 15.69 -7.35
C GLU A 138 8.32 15.64 -6.76
N TYR A 139 8.01 16.54 -5.86
CA TYR A 139 6.69 16.67 -5.25
C TYR A 139 6.44 18.15 -4.97
N ILE A 140 5.82 18.82 -5.93
CA ILE A 140 5.52 20.25 -5.81
C ILE A 140 4.20 20.43 -5.05
N THR A 141 4.24 21.23 -4.01
CA THR A 141 3.05 21.68 -3.28
C THR A 141 3.17 23.16 -2.97
N ASP A 142 2.04 23.83 -2.83
CA ASP A 142 2.02 25.22 -2.41
C ASP A 142 2.26 25.31 -0.89
N ILE A 143 3.20 26.15 -0.50
CA ILE A 143 3.47 26.49 0.91
C ILE A 143 3.44 27.99 1.04
N GLY A 144 2.34 28.53 1.54
CA GLY A 144 2.16 29.97 1.74
C GLY A 144 2.15 30.77 0.45
N GLY A 145 1.61 30.24 -0.64
CA GLY A 145 1.57 30.87 -1.95
C GLY A 145 2.82 30.60 -2.83
N VAL A 146 3.78 29.78 -2.34
CA VAL A 146 5.02 29.50 -3.06
C VAL A 146 5.09 28.01 -3.44
N PRO A 147 5.15 27.66 -4.73
CA PRO A 147 5.38 26.29 -5.18
C PRO A 147 6.73 25.77 -4.65
N THR A 148 6.69 24.74 -3.83
CA THR A 148 7.88 24.22 -3.12
C THR A 148 8.00 22.72 -3.36
N ASP A 149 9.20 22.25 -3.73
CA ASP A 149 9.50 20.82 -3.82
C ASP A 149 9.75 20.25 -2.41
N VAL A 150 8.91 19.30 -2.02
CA VAL A 150 8.97 18.64 -0.72
C VAL A 150 9.20 17.13 -0.85
N ALA A 151 9.70 16.66 -1.97
CA ALA A 151 9.87 15.23 -2.26
C ALA A 151 10.67 14.49 -1.19
N GLU A 152 11.71 15.11 -0.61
CA GLU A 152 12.54 14.48 0.42
C GLU A 152 11.76 14.16 1.71
N PHE A 153 10.71 14.94 2.00
CA PHE A 153 9.84 14.79 3.18
C PHE A 153 8.61 13.93 2.90
N ARG A 154 8.48 13.36 1.70
CA ARG A 154 7.34 12.54 1.30
C ARG A 154 7.72 11.07 1.15
N LYS A 155 6.76 10.21 1.44
CA LYS A 155 6.88 8.75 1.29
C LYS A 155 5.76 8.25 0.40
N VAL A 156 6.04 7.23 -0.37
CA VAL A 156 4.99 6.56 -1.13
C VAL A 156 4.11 5.78 -0.14
N GLN A 157 2.80 6.02 -0.24
CA GLN A 157 1.81 5.45 0.68
C GLN A 157 1.77 3.93 0.56
N ASN A 158 1.52 3.25 1.69
CA ASN A 158 1.25 1.81 1.77
C ASN A 158 2.24 0.92 1.00
N THR A 159 3.48 1.39 0.83
CA THR A 159 4.53 0.70 0.10
C THR A 159 5.60 0.18 1.05
N PRO A 160 5.46 -1.05 1.57
CA PRO A 160 6.49 -1.66 2.43
C PRO A 160 7.74 -1.94 1.61
N LYS A 161 8.91 -1.62 2.15
CA LYS A 161 10.21 -1.87 1.49
C LYS A 161 10.49 -3.36 1.26
N PHE A 162 10.03 -4.19 2.21
CA PHE A 162 10.18 -5.64 2.17
C PHE A 162 8.85 -6.31 2.45
N THR A 163 8.54 -7.31 1.65
CA THR A 163 7.49 -8.29 1.88
C THR A 163 8.07 -9.68 1.75
N ALA A 164 7.59 -10.60 2.56
CA ALA A 164 7.95 -12.00 2.47
C ALA A 164 6.75 -12.86 2.85
N SER A 165 6.60 -14.00 2.19
CA SER A 165 5.69 -15.05 2.65
C SER A 165 6.29 -16.42 2.44
N GLY A 166 5.97 -17.35 3.34
CA GLY A 166 6.37 -18.74 3.22
C GLY A 166 5.24 -19.63 3.70
N THR A 167 4.87 -20.59 2.87
CA THR A 167 3.81 -21.57 3.14
C THR A 167 4.41 -22.96 3.08
N ILE A 168 4.17 -23.76 4.12
CA ILE A 168 4.40 -25.21 4.10
C ILE A 168 3.03 -25.87 3.90
N ASN A 169 2.98 -26.79 2.95
CA ASN A 169 1.83 -27.66 2.70
C ASN A 169 2.26 -29.10 2.94
N TYR A 170 1.50 -29.81 3.77
CA TYR A 170 1.67 -31.23 4.00
C TYR A 170 0.34 -31.93 3.74
N GLU A 171 0.37 -32.87 2.82
CA GLU A 171 -0.79 -33.69 2.43
C GLU A 171 -0.46 -35.16 2.70
N THR A 172 -1.36 -35.88 3.32
CA THR A 172 -1.17 -37.29 3.63
C THR A 172 -2.50 -38.07 3.51
N PRO A 173 -2.48 -39.27 2.90
CA PRO A 173 -3.62 -40.17 2.92
C PRO A 173 -3.98 -40.60 4.36
N VAL A 174 -5.28 -40.65 4.65
CA VAL A 174 -5.80 -41.16 5.94
C VAL A 174 -7.04 -42.01 5.67
N GLY A 175 -6.87 -43.33 5.76
CA GLY A 175 -7.87 -44.30 5.29
C GLY A 175 -8.07 -44.16 3.78
N ASP A 176 -9.30 -43.98 3.36
CA ASP A 176 -9.67 -43.74 1.94
C ASP A 176 -9.81 -42.24 1.61
N GLY A 177 -9.47 -41.35 2.54
CA GLY A 177 -9.50 -39.89 2.36
C GLY A 177 -8.12 -39.28 2.54
N ASP A 178 -8.05 -37.94 2.53
CA ASP A 178 -6.81 -37.18 2.64
C ASP A 178 -6.90 -36.09 3.73
N ILE A 179 -5.79 -35.84 4.42
CA ILE A 179 -5.60 -34.67 5.26
C ILE A 179 -4.62 -33.71 4.55
N ASN A 180 -5.02 -32.43 4.46
CA ASN A 180 -4.16 -31.35 4.07
C ASN A 180 -3.92 -30.39 5.23
N PHE A 181 -2.66 -30.24 5.62
CA PHE A 181 -2.21 -29.21 6.55
C PHE A 181 -1.46 -28.12 5.79
N SER A 182 -1.85 -26.87 5.99
CA SER A 182 -1.16 -25.71 5.41
C SER A 182 -0.86 -24.69 6.50
N THR A 183 0.35 -24.15 6.51
CA THR A 183 0.71 -23.07 7.42
C THR A 183 1.52 -22.01 6.69
N THR A 184 1.15 -20.75 6.91
CA THR A 184 1.73 -19.59 6.22
C THR A 184 2.20 -18.57 7.23
N VAL A 185 3.44 -18.12 7.08
CA VAL A 185 3.94 -16.90 7.72
C VAL A 185 4.12 -15.83 6.66
N SER A 186 3.54 -14.66 6.88
CA SER A 186 3.70 -13.50 6.02
C SER A 186 4.27 -12.32 6.80
N TYR A 187 5.19 -11.59 6.19
CA TYR A 187 5.85 -10.41 6.77
C TYR A 187 5.73 -9.22 5.83
N ARG A 188 5.53 -8.04 6.40
CA ARG A 188 5.70 -6.76 5.71
C ARG A 188 6.47 -5.79 6.60
N SER A 189 7.38 -5.04 5.99
CA SER A 189 8.12 -3.99 6.70
C SER A 189 7.25 -2.76 6.97
N LYS A 190 7.82 -1.77 7.67
CA LYS A 190 7.16 -0.50 7.97
C LYS A 190 6.53 0.13 6.72
N THR A 191 5.30 0.66 6.89
CA THR A 191 4.59 1.47 5.88
C THR A 191 4.16 2.81 6.46
N ASN A 192 4.09 3.80 5.58
CA ASN A 192 3.49 5.10 5.87
C ASN A 192 2.06 5.10 5.32
N GLN A 193 1.09 5.49 6.14
CA GLN A 193 -0.33 5.51 5.74
C GLN A 193 -0.62 6.62 4.73
N PHE A 194 0.10 7.73 4.84
CA PHE A 194 0.02 8.89 3.96
C PHE A 194 1.40 9.28 3.45
N GLU A 195 1.44 10.10 2.40
CA GLU A 195 2.70 10.64 1.86
C GLU A 195 3.46 11.48 2.88
N ARG A 196 2.77 12.13 3.81
CA ARG A 196 3.39 12.77 4.97
C ARG A 196 3.55 11.72 6.08
N PRO A 197 4.78 11.40 6.48
CA PRO A 197 5.01 10.49 7.59
C PRO A 197 4.31 10.98 8.85
N ASN A 198 3.58 10.08 9.50
CA ASN A 198 2.86 10.37 10.72
C ASN A 198 3.10 9.25 11.75
N PRO A 199 3.86 9.48 12.83
CA PRO A 199 4.24 8.45 13.79
C PRO A 199 3.02 7.81 14.48
N TYR A 200 1.88 8.49 14.52
CA TYR A 200 0.65 7.96 15.11
C TYR A 200 -0.11 7.01 14.18
N LEU A 201 0.05 7.18 12.85
CA LEU A 201 -0.62 6.37 11.84
C LEU A 201 0.30 5.37 11.16
N ASP A 202 1.59 5.68 11.06
CA ASP A 202 2.55 4.79 10.42
C ASP A 202 2.54 3.42 11.09
N GLN A 203 2.53 2.37 10.27
CA GLN A 203 2.54 0.99 10.74
C GLN A 203 3.97 0.46 10.75
N SER A 204 4.44 0.01 11.91
CA SER A 204 5.70 -0.73 12.05
C SER A 204 5.63 -2.07 11.32
N GLY A 205 6.78 -2.63 10.95
CA GLY A 205 6.82 -3.96 10.37
C GLY A 205 6.19 -5.01 11.28
N PHE A 206 5.49 -5.99 10.69
CA PHE A 206 4.86 -7.08 11.41
C PHE A 206 4.79 -8.35 10.58
N ALA A 207 4.61 -9.47 11.28
CA ALA A 207 4.33 -10.76 10.67
C ALA A 207 2.96 -11.27 11.14
N LEU A 208 2.30 -12.03 10.26
CA LEU A 208 1.09 -12.78 10.54
C LEU A 208 1.36 -14.26 10.35
N TRP A 209 0.74 -15.09 11.15
CA TRP A 209 0.79 -16.52 11.06
C TRP A 209 -0.62 -17.10 10.93
N ASP A 210 -0.83 -17.85 9.86
CA ASP A 210 -2.09 -18.52 9.55
C ASP A 210 -1.85 -20.03 9.43
N ALA A 211 -2.84 -20.83 9.76
CA ALA A 211 -2.78 -22.27 9.54
C ALA A 211 -4.16 -22.84 9.24
N SER A 212 -4.19 -23.95 8.53
CA SER A 212 -5.39 -24.70 8.25
C SER A 212 -5.14 -26.20 8.25
N LEU A 213 -6.15 -26.96 8.66
CA LEU A 213 -6.20 -28.41 8.60
C LEU A 213 -7.53 -28.82 7.98
N VAL A 214 -7.46 -29.53 6.87
CA VAL A 214 -8.65 -29.95 6.12
C VAL A 214 -8.58 -31.46 5.89
N TYR A 215 -9.62 -32.16 6.31
CA TYR A 215 -9.87 -33.54 5.91
C TYR A 215 -10.83 -33.57 4.73
N THR A 216 -10.49 -34.33 3.71
CA THR A 216 -11.34 -34.60 2.54
C THR A 216 -11.70 -36.08 2.51
N ALA A 217 -12.99 -36.36 2.51
CA ALA A 217 -13.50 -37.72 2.47
C ALA A 217 -13.23 -38.39 1.09
N PRO A 218 -13.33 -39.73 1.03
CA PRO A 218 -13.14 -40.47 -0.22
C PRO A 218 -13.97 -39.91 -1.36
N GLU A 219 -13.38 -39.87 -2.56
CA GLU A 219 -13.98 -39.32 -3.80
C GLU A 219 -14.39 -37.84 -3.69
N GLY A 220 -13.90 -37.11 -2.64
CA GLY A 220 -14.24 -35.71 -2.43
C GLY A 220 -15.71 -35.43 -2.06
N ARG A 221 -16.43 -36.42 -1.54
CA ARG A 221 -17.87 -36.31 -1.23
C ARG A 221 -18.20 -35.21 -0.24
N TRP A 222 -17.32 -34.94 0.71
CA TRP A 222 -17.40 -33.85 1.68
C TRP A 222 -16.01 -33.53 2.22
N SER A 223 -15.85 -32.36 2.78
CA SER A 223 -14.65 -31.98 3.51
C SER A 223 -15.00 -31.26 4.82
N LEU A 224 -14.12 -31.42 5.81
CA LEU A 224 -14.19 -30.70 7.07
C LEU A 224 -12.87 -29.99 7.32
N GLY A 225 -12.92 -28.67 7.56
CA GLY A 225 -11.74 -27.87 7.75
C GLY A 225 -11.81 -27.00 9.00
N VAL A 226 -10.65 -26.84 9.64
CA VAL A 226 -10.40 -25.85 10.69
C VAL A 226 -9.37 -24.86 10.14
N HIS A 227 -9.69 -23.58 10.24
CA HIS A 227 -8.86 -22.50 9.73
C HIS A 227 -8.60 -21.46 10.83
N GLY A 228 -7.35 -21.14 11.08
CA GLY A 228 -6.94 -20.06 11.96
C GLY A 228 -6.18 -18.99 11.21
N LYS A 229 -6.55 -17.74 11.39
CA LYS A 229 -5.85 -16.57 10.86
C LYS A 229 -5.30 -15.73 11.99
N ASN A 230 -4.14 -15.11 11.75
CA ASN A 230 -3.48 -14.27 12.73
C ASN A 230 -3.33 -14.98 14.10
N LEU A 231 -2.80 -16.19 14.09
CA LEU A 231 -2.72 -17.07 15.26
C LEU A 231 -1.91 -16.49 16.43
N LEU A 232 -1.07 -15.48 16.16
CA LEU A 232 -0.32 -14.75 17.18
C LEU A 232 -1.05 -13.52 17.72
N ASP A 233 -2.31 -13.32 17.30
CA ASP A 233 -3.13 -12.16 17.67
C ASP A 233 -2.40 -10.81 17.50
N LYS A 234 -1.73 -10.66 16.36
CA LYS A 234 -0.95 -9.46 16.06
C LYS A 234 -1.87 -8.29 15.73
N GLU A 235 -1.87 -7.26 16.57
CA GLU A 235 -2.54 -5.99 16.27
C GLU A 235 -1.72 -5.16 15.28
N TYR A 236 -2.39 -4.61 14.27
CA TYR A 236 -1.82 -3.71 13.28
C TYR A 236 -2.86 -2.72 12.77
N LYS A 237 -2.36 -1.55 12.35
CA LYS A 237 -3.21 -0.48 11.82
C LYS A 237 -3.49 -0.74 10.34
N THR A 238 -4.75 -0.65 9.94
CA THR A 238 -5.18 -0.78 8.55
C THR A 238 -5.37 0.58 7.89
N SER A 239 -5.94 1.54 8.62
CA SER A 239 -6.11 2.93 8.21
C SER A 239 -6.33 3.83 9.44
N GLY A 240 -6.42 5.14 9.23
CA GLY A 240 -6.73 6.08 10.30
C GLY A 240 -6.60 7.53 9.84
N TYR A 241 -7.01 8.46 10.71
CA TYR A 241 -6.87 9.89 10.52
C TYR A 241 -6.35 10.53 11.79
N THR A 242 -5.56 11.59 11.66
CA THR A 242 -5.16 12.45 12.77
C THR A 242 -5.61 13.88 12.52
N PHE A 243 -6.07 14.52 13.57
CA PHE A 243 -6.47 15.94 13.56
C PHE A 243 -5.46 16.76 14.37
N ILE A 244 -4.20 16.69 13.97
CA ILE A 244 -3.09 17.40 14.62
C ILE A 244 -2.42 18.35 13.63
N ALA A 245 -1.93 19.47 14.16
CA ALA A 245 -1.14 20.40 13.37
C ALA A 245 0.20 19.76 12.99
N VAL A 246 0.61 19.94 11.75
CA VAL A 246 1.90 19.47 11.25
C VAL A 246 2.64 20.60 10.54
N ASN A 247 3.95 20.56 10.57
CA ASN A 247 4.76 21.43 9.72
C ASN A 247 4.43 21.16 8.25
N PRO A 248 4.05 22.15 7.45
CA PRO A 248 3.56 21.95 6.08
C PRO A 248 4.62 21.36 5.14
N THR A 249 5.89 21.61 5.43
CA THR A 249 7.01 21.09 4.63
C THR A 249 7.38 19.67 5.04
N THR A 250 7.73 19.47 6.31
CA THR A 250 8.30 18.21 6.80
C THR A 250 7.24 17.18 7.18
N GLY A 251 6.01 17.60 7.49
CA GLY A 251 4.95 16.73 8.01
C GLY A 251 5.11 16.38 9.50
N VAL A 252 6.14 16.90 10.17
CA VAL A 252 6.38 16.64 11.59
C VAL A 252 5.27 17.28 12.43
N PRO A 253 4.69 16.56 13.42
CA PRO A 253 3.71 17.13 14.33
C PRO A 253 4.24 18.35 15.07
N VAL A 254 3.44 19.40 15.14
CA VAL A 254 3.72 20.59 15.97
C VAL A 254 3.36 20.23 17.41
N LEU A 255 4.31 20.38 18.32
CA LEU A 255 4.08 20.13 19.73
C LEU A 255 3.75 21.45 20.47
N GLY A 256 2.78 21.39 21.36
CA GLY A 256 2.49 22.45 22.31
C GLY A 256 3.53 22.53 23.43
N THR A 257 3.37 23.49 24.33
CA THR A 257 4.26 23.70 25.48
C THR A 257 4.28 22.53 26.46
N ASN A 258 3.25 21.69 26.44
CA ASN A 258 3.13 20.45 27.22
C ASN A 258 3.79 19.23 26.54
N GLY A 259 4.42 19.40 25.36
CA GLY A 259 5.03 18.32 24.59
C GLY A 259 4.05 17.43 23.84
N LEU A 260 2.73 17.71 23.88
CA LEU A 260 1.71 16.98 23.14
C LEU A 260 1.45 17.63 21.77
N PRO A 261 1.01 16.85 20.76
CA PRO A 261 0.64 17.41 19.47
C PRO A 261 -0.49 18.45 19.60
N VAL A 262 -0.35 19.56 18.89
CA VAL A 262 -1.38 20.58 18.83
C VAL A 262 -2.55 20.07 17.99
N PRO A 263 -3.78 19.99 18.54
CA PRO A 263 -4.94 19.54 17.77
C PRO A 263 -5.34 20.58 16.72
N THR A 264 -5.85 20.13 15.58
CA THR A 264 -6.55 20.96 14.60
C THR A 264 -8.04 20.80 14.79
N LEU A 265 -8.83 21.82 14.45
CA LEU A 265 -10.29 21.82 14.54
C LEU A 265 -10.85 21.55 15.95
N GLY A 266 -10.07 21.85 17.00
CA GLY A 266 -10.48 21.65 18.40
C GLY A 266 -10.73 20.19 18.77
N ARG A 267 -10.23 19.23 18.01
CA ARG A 267 -10.33 17.79 18.29
C ARG A 267 -8.99 17.25 18.73
N GLU A 268 -9.02 16.43 19.76
CA GLU A 268 -7.86 15.67 20.22
C GLU A 268 -7.99 14.21 19.76
N GLY A 269 -6.87 13.62 19.42
CA GLY A 269 -6.76 12.18 19.19
C GLY A 269 -6.50 11.75 17.77
N THR A 270 -6.37 10.44 17.65
CA THR A 270 -6.17 9.70 16.42
C THR A 270 -7.23 8.61 16.35
N LEU A 271 -7.94 8.52 15.23
CA LEU A 271 -8.80 7.38 14.96
C LEU A 271 -8.04 6.40 14.08
N THR A 272 -7.87 5.17 14.57
CA THR A 272 -7.35 4.02 13.81
C THR A 272 -8.43 2.95 13.71
N VAL A 273 -8.56 2.34 12.55
CA VAL A 273 -9.50 1.24 12.28
C VAL A 273 -8.72 0.08 11.68
#